data_2fbde9d8089b2651d12a5b324d4b3882
#
_entry.id   2fbde9d8089b2651d12a5b324d4b3882
#
_cell.length_a   1.000
_cell.length_b   1.000
_cell.length_c   1.000
_cell.angle_alpha   90.00
_cell.angle_beta   90.00
_cell.angle_gamma   90.00
#
_symmetry.space_group_name_H-M   'P 1'
#
loop_
_entity.id
_entity.type
_entity.pdbx_description
1 polymer ?
#
loop_
_entity_poly.entity_id
_entity_poly.type
_entity_poly.pdbx_seq_one_letter_code
_entity_poly.pdbx_strand_id
1 'polypeptide(L)'
;SVHNALRGRYFDVDLSESIRQNQMVAQDCPRDFLDSRVILFYEIAPSEFFCLTVDPQNNKFVRKIYAHEATKESKNIDRLNSYQVKSANELNVLSAFFVLNPSLRRVAEIPAKMRQINIYSIDDNFAKTITPDGKLDDYNQILETKGANGEGIYKGATAFADYFGVIV
;
A
#
# COMPACT_ATOMS: atom_id res chain seq x y z
N SER A 1 4.70 -12.53 -6.52
CA SER A 1 4.10 -13.16 -5.33
C SER A 1 2.62 -12.81 -5.19
N VAL A 2 1.85 -13.68 -4.59
CA VAL A 2 0.41 -13.50 -4.33
C VAL A 2 0.16 -13.56 -2.84
N HIS A 3 -0.55 -12.56 -2.30
CA HIS A 3 -0.90 -12.48 -0.91
C HIS A 3 -2.36 -12.83 -0.66
N ASN A 4 -2.61 -13.76 0.27
CA ASN A 4 -3.95 -14.05 0.78
C ASN A 4 -4.10 -13.43 2.17
N ALA A 5 -4.68 -12.22 2.23
CA ALA A 5 -4.85 -11.45 3.45
C ALA A 5 -5.65 -12.17 4.54
N LEU A 6 -6.66 -12.95 4.16
CA LEU A 6 -7.53 -13.66 5.11
C LEU A 6 -6.81 -14.80 5.84
N ARG A 7 -5.87 -15.44 5.15
CA ARG A 7 -5.09 -16.55 5.72
C ARG A 7 -3.67 -16.14 6.10
N GLY A 8 -3.31 -14.91 5.80
CA GLY A 8 -1.95 -14.42 5.98
C GLY A 8 -0.93 -15.27 5.24
N ARG A 9 -1.17 -15.83 4.06
CA ARG A 9 -0.27 -16.67 3.28
C ARG A 9 0.24 -15.96 2.04
N TYR A 10 1.54 -16.18 1.76
CA TYR A 10 2.23 -15.75 0.56
C TYR A 10 2.58 -16.93 -0.29
N PHE A 11 2.48 -16.70 -1.58
CA PHE A 11 2.94 -17.67 -2.57
C PHE A 11 3.74 -16.91 -3.61
N ASP A 12 4.91 -17.43 -3.94
CA ASP A 12 5.57 -17.08 -5.19
C ASP A 12 4.98 -17.94 -6.28
N VAL A 13 4.46 -17.28 -7.31
CA VAL A 13 3.90 -17.97 -8.49
C VAL A 13 4.91 -17.91 -9.62
N ASP A 14 5.39 -19.06 -10.04
CA ASP A 14 6.17 -19.16 -11.27
C ASP A 14 5.23 -19.06 -12.47
N LEU A 15 5.17 -17.89 -13.08
CA LEU A 15 4.28 -17.64 -14.21
C LEU A 15 4.68 -18.44 -15.45
N SER A 16 5.98 -18.58 -15.72
CA SER A 16 6.48 -19.32 -16.88
C SER A 16 6.12 -20.79 -16.79
N GLU A 17 6.36 -21.39 -15.65
CA GLU A 17 6.04 -22.78 -15.40
C GLU A 17 4.53 -23.02 -15.30
N SER A 18 3.79 -22.07 -14.71
CA SER A 18 2.32 -22.12 -14.63
C SER A 18 1.67 -22.12 -16.02
N ILE A 19 2.17 -21.28 -16.93
CA ILE A 19 1.71 -21.24 -18.33
C ILE A 19 2.06 -22.54 -19.04
N ARG A 20 3.28 -23.03 -18.88
CA ARG A 20 3.75 -24.27 -19.51
C ARG A 20 2.93 -25.47 -19.06
N GLN A 21 2.57 -25.57 -17.79
CA GLN A 21 1.81 -26.67 -17.23
C GLN A 21 0.29 -26.49 -17.30
N ASN A 22 -0.18 -25.32 -17.71
CA ASN A 22 -1.59 -24.93 -17.67
C ASN A 22 -2.23 -25.11 -16.27
N GLN A 23 -1.44 -24.87 -15.23
CA GLN A 23 -1.86 -24.90 -13.83
C GLN A 23 -1.01 -23.95 -13.00
N MET A 24 -1.53 -23.47 -11.87
CA MET A 24 -0.78 -22.60 -10.96
C MET A 24 0.37 -23.40 -10.30
N VAL A 25 1.59 -23.00 -10.62
CA VAL A 25 2.80 -23.47 -9.92
C VAL A 25 3.20 -22.43 -8.92
N ALA A 26 3.05 -22.73 -7.63
CA ALA A 26 3.28 -21.80 -6.56
C ALA A 26 4.05 -22.46 -5.42
N GLN A 27 4.93 -21.68 -4.78
CA GLN A 27 5.68 -22.06 -3.60
C GLN A 27 5.27 -21.19 -2.42
N ASP A 28 5.07 -21.82 -1.26
CA ASP A 28 4.84 -21.08 0.00
C ASP A 28 6.10 -20.28 0.36
N CYS A 29 5.93 -18.99 0.58
CA CYS A 29 7.01 -18.11 1.05
C CYS A 29 7.05 -18.09 2.57
N PRO A 30 8.22 -18.24 3.18
CA PRO A 30 8.40 -18.07 4.63
C PRO A 30 7.97 -16.66 5.07
N ARG A 31 7.33 -16.56 6.23
CA ARG A 31 6.64 -15.33 6.66
C ARG A 31 7.10 -14.77 7.97
N ASP A 32 8.18 -15.28 8.51
CA ASP A 32 8.64 -14.94 9.85
C ASP A 32 8.93 -13.45 10.03
N PHE A 33 8.92 -12.68 8.95
CA PHE A 33 9.16 -11.24 8.94
C PHE A 33 7.90 -10.37 8.87
N LEU A 34 6.73 -10.97 8.57
CA LEU A 34 5.51 -10.19 8.42
C LEU A 34 4.66 -10.20 9.67
N ASP A 35 4.25 -9.03 10.08
CA ASP A 35 3.24 -8.84 11.12
C ASP A 35 1.91 -9.44 10.64
N SER A 36 1.18 -10.08 11.54
CA SER A 36 -0.14 -10.68 11.28
C SER A 36 -1.21 -9.68 10.81
N ARG A 37 -0.91 -8.39 10.82
CA ARG A 37 -1.80 -7.28 10.46
C ARG A 37 -1.42 -6.56 9.17
N VAL A 38 -0.65 -7.19 8.32
CA VAL A 38 -0.34 -6.65 7.00
C VAL A 38 -1.60 -6.63 6.15
N ILE A 39 -1.98 -5.43 5.72
CA ILE A 39 -3.12 -5.20 4.84
C ILE A 39 -2.67 -5.29 3.39
N LEU A 40 -1.49 -4.76 3.10
CA LEU A 40 -0.95 -4.63 1.77
C LEU A 40 0.54 -4.90 1.79
N PHE A 41 1.04 -5.47 0.71
CA PHE A 41 2.40 -5.91 0.59
C PHE A 41 2.86 -5.84 -0.88
N TYR A 42 4.03 -5.25 -1.11
CA TYR A 42 4.68 -5.19 -2.41
C TYR A 42 6.16 -5.50 -2.28
N GLU A 43 6.67 -6.37 -3.13
CA GLU A 43 8.11 -6.50 -3.31
C GLU A 43 8.63 -5.30 -4.11
N ILE A 44 9.63 -4.60 -3.57
CA ILE A 44 10.21 -3.39 -4.16
C ILE A 44 11.61 -3.65 -4.74
N ALA A 45 12.28 -4.67 -4.24
CA ALA A 45 13.53 -5.24 -4.74
C ALA A 45 13.63 -6.69 -4.25
N PRO A 46 14.53 -7.51 -4.76
CA PRO A 46 14.77 -8.83 -4.21
C PRO A 46 14.98 -8.77 -2.69
N SER A 47 14.15 -9.49 -1.96
CA SER A 47 14.15 -9.53 -0.48
C SER A 47 13.84 -8.20 0.24
N GLU A 48 13.34 -7.20 -0.45
CA GLU A 48 12.89 -5.93 0.15
C GLU A 48 11.42 -5.68 -0.15
N PHE A 49 10.64 -5.36 0.88
CA PHE A 49 9.19 -5.29 0.79
C PHE A 49 8.64 -4.01 1.41
N PHE A 50 7.70 -3.38 0.70
CA PHE A 50 6.84 -2.36 1.26
C PHE A 50 5.57 -2.98 1.82
N CYS A 51 5.20 -2.62 3.05
CA CYS A 51 3.99 -3.11 3.71
C CYS A 51 3.17 -1.97 4.30
N LEU A 52 1.85 -2.07 4.14
CA LEU A 52 0.90 -1.31 4.94
C LEU A 52 0.36 -2.22 6.04
N THR A 53 0.51 -1.80 7.29
CA THR A 53 0.03 -2.52 8.47
C THR A 53 -0.88 -1.65 9.31
N VAL A 54 -1.57 -2.25 10.27
CA VAL A 54 -2.29 -1.52 11.33
C VAL A 54 -1.56 -1.75 12.65
N ASP A 55 -1.16 -0.67 13.30
CA ASP A 55 -0.59 -0.73 14.64
C ASP A 55 -1.63 -1.26 15.64
N PRO A 56 -1.34 -2.36 16.33
CA PRO A 56 -2.27 -2.98 17.28
C PRO A 56 -2.64 -2.12 18.47
N GLN A 57 -1.77 -1.18 18.86
CA GLN A 57 -1.96 -0.38 20.07
C GLN A 57 -2.91 0.79 19.84
N ASN A 58 -2.88 1.39 18.66
CA ASN A 58 -3.62 2.61 18.37
C ASN A 58 -4.49 2.56 17.10
N ASN A 59 -4.51 1.42 16.41
CA ASN A 59 -5.22 1.21 15.16
C ASN A 59 -4.87 2.22 14.04
N LYS A 60 -3.64 2.71 14.02
CA LYS A 60 -3.17 3.59 12.96
C LYS A 60 -2.56 2.79 11.82
N PHE A 61 -2.73 3.28 10.61
CA PHE A 61 -1.98 2.79 9.47
C PHE A 61 -0.49 3.11 9.63
N VAL A 62 0.33 2.09 9.49
CA VAL A 62 1.79 2.20 9.51
C VAL A 62 2.34 1.67 8.20
N ARG A 63 3.17 2.47 7.56
CA ARG A 63 3.89 2.10 6.34
C ARG A 63 5.28 1.64 6.73
N LYS A 64 5.63 0.43 6.33
CA LYS A 64 6.90 -0.20 6.72
C LYS A 64 7.65 -0.70 5.51
N ILE A 65 8.97 -0.62 5.59
CA ILE A 65 9.89 -1.30 4.67
C ILE A 65 10.55 -2.44 5.45
N TYR A 66 10.49 -3.63 4.92
CA TYR A 66 11.17 -4.81 5.45
C TYR A 66 12.26 -5.25 4.49
N ALA A 67 13.43 -5.58 5.04
CA ALA A 67 14.49 -6.26 4.31
C ALA A 67 14.65 -7.68 4.89
N HIS A 68 14.49 -8.70 4.05
CA HIS A 68 14.44 -10.10 4.49
C HIS A 68 15.76 -10.58 5.11
N GLU A 69 16.91 -10.11 4.64
CA GLU A 69 18.21 -10.66 5.05
C GLU A 69 18.93 -9.89 6.14
N ALA A 70 18.56 -8.66 6.41
CA ALA A 70 19.45 -7.79 7.14
C ALA A 70 19.26 -7.75 8.65
N THR A 71 18.09 -8.00 9.24
CA THR A 71 17.97 -7.89 10.72
C THR A 71 16.57 -8.07 11.26
N LYS A 72 15.57 -8.35 10.49
CA LYS A 72 14.15 -8.26 10.87
C LYS A 72 13.70 -6.85 11.31
N GLU A 73 14.53 -5.84 11.13
CA GLU A 73 14.17 -4.47 11.44
C GLU A 73 13.36 -3.86 10.32
N SER A 74 12.17 -3.43 10.64
CA SER A 74 11.33 -2.66 9.72
C SER A 74 11.59 -1.17 9.88
N LYS A 75 11.72 -0.47 8.76
CA LYS A 75 11.78 1.00 8.75
C LYS A 75 10.38 1.55 8.60
N ASN A 76 9.94 2.37 9.54
CA ASN A 76 8.67 3.09 9.43
C ASN A 76 8.81 4.32 8.53
N ILE A 77 7.76 4.58 7.73
CA ILE A 77 7.62 5.82 6.96
C ILE A 77 6.60 6.70 7.69
N ASP A 78 7.08 7.53 8.63
CA ASP A 78 6.24 8.24 9.60
C ASP A 78 5.74 9.61 9.15
N ARG A 79 6.16 10.10 7.99
CA ARG A 79 5.98 11.50 7.59
C ARG A 79 4.65 11.82 6.92
N LEU A 80 3.86 10.81 6.64
CA LEU A 80 2.52 11.00 6.11
C LEU A 80 1.50 10.96 7.24
N ASN A 81 0.43 11.73 7.08
CA ASN A 81 -0.68 11.68 8.02
C ASN A 81 -1.19 10.25 8.15
N SER A 82 -1.19 9.75 9.38
CA SER A 82 -1.74 8.45 9.71
C SER A 82 -3.07 8.63 10.40
N TYR A 83 -4.12 8.16 9.76
CA TYR A 83 -5.45 8.16 10.34
C TYR A 83 -5.64 6.94 11.24
N GLN A 84 -6.31 7.16 12.37
CA GLN A 84 -6.72 6.06 13.23
C GLN A 84 -7.97 5.40 12.65
N VAL A 85 -7.93 4.09 12.50
CA VAL A 85 -9.07 3.31 11.98
C VAL A 85 -9.91 2.79 13.15
N LYS A 86 -11.13 3.28 13.28
CA LYS A 86 -12.06 2.91 14.35
C LYS A 86 -13.20 2.01 13.86
N SER A 87 -13.44 1.98 12.57
CA SER A 87 -14.55 1.23 11.96
C SER A 87 -14.24 0.76 10.55
N ALA A 88 -15.01 -0.21 10.06
CA ALA A 88 -14.94 -0.67 8.67
C ALA A 88 -15.27 0.46 7.68
N ASN A 89 -16.12 1.42 8.06
CA ASN A 89 -16.46 2.57 7.25
C ASN A 89 -15.25 3.49 7.03
N GLU A 90 -14.49 3.76 8.09
CA GLU A 90 -13.26 4.52 8.02
C GLU A 90 -12.20 3.80 7.18
N LEU A 91 -12.07 2.49 7.34
CA LEU A 91 -11.16 1.69 6.51
C LEU A 91 -11.49 1.82 5.03
N ASN A 92 -12.77 1.85 4.68
CA ASN A 92 -13.22 1.99 3.30
C ASN A 92 -12.95 3.40 2.73
N VAL A 93 -13.12 4.45 3.55
CA VAL A 93 -12.77 5.83 3.14
C VAL A 93 -11.25 5.98 2.93
N LEU A 94 -10.46 5.32 3.76
CA LEU A 94 -9.00 5.34 3.69
C LEU A 94 -8.41 4.34 2.69
N SER A 95 -9.26 3.54 2.01
CA SER A 95 -8.78 2.65 0.97
C SER A 95 -8.05 3.42 -0.12
N ALA A 96 -6.90 2.90 -0.55
CA ALA A 96 -6.03 3.59 -1.50
C ALA A 96 -5.48 2.61 -2.55
N PHE A 97 -5.19 3.14 -3.71
CA PHE A 97 -4.32 2.49 -4.68
C PHE A 97 -2.87 2.78 -4.30
N PHE A 98 -2.06 1.76 -4.29
CA PHE A 98 -0.63 1.89 -4.08
C PHE A 98 0.10 1.54 -5.36
N VAL A 99 0.94 2.42 -5.81
CA VAL A 99 1.73 2.22 -7.03
C VAL A 99 3.19 2.45 -6.70
N LEU A 100 3.99 1.42 -6.92
CA LEU A 100 5.44 1.50 -6.80
C LEU A 100 6.05 1.93 -8.12
N ASN A 101 6.97 2.88 -8.08
CA ASN A 101 7.90 3.15 -9.16
C ASN A 101 9.29 2.62 -8.75
N PRO A 102 9.72 1.47 -9.26
CA PRO A 102 10.99 0.86 -8.88
C PRO A 102 12.20 1.71 -9.28
N SER A 103 12.14 2.37 -10.43
CA SER A 103 13.25 3.18 -10.96
C SER A 103 13.53 4.40 -10.08
N LEU A 104 12.49 5.02 -9.56
CA LEU A 104 12.59 6.17 -8.66
C LEU A 104 12.64 5.76 -7.18
N ARG A 105 12.42 4.49 -6.89
CA ARG A 105 12.25 3.95 -5.52
C ARG A 105 11.25 4.78 -4.70
N ARG A 106 10.11 5.08 -5.33
CA ARG A 106 9.01 5.87 -4.76
C ARG A 106 7.69 5.14 -4.83
N VAL A 107 6.86 5.41 -3.82
CA VAL A 107 5.49 4.91 -3.74
C VAL A 107 4.53 6.08 -3.86
N ALA A 108 3.51 5.94 -4.71
CA ALA A 108 2.34 6.78 -4.70
C ALA A 108 1.19 6.04 -3.99
N GLU A 109 0.65 6.68 -2.97
CA GLU A 109 -0.56 6.26 -2.26
C GLU A 109 -1.69 7.21 -2.64
N ILE A 110 -2.72 6.69 -3.27
CA ILE A 110 -3.80 7.45 -3.88
C ILE A 110 -5.11 7.02 -3.21
N PRO A 111 -5.55 7.72 -2.17
CA PRO A 111 -6.82 7.42 -1.50
C PRO A 111 -7.97 7.51 -2.50
N ALA A 112 -8.75 6.44 -2.63
CA ALA A 112 -9.80 6.36 -3.65
C ALA A 112 -10.88 7.45 -3.52
N LYS A 113 -11.12 7.93 -2.30
CA LYS A 113 -12.20 8.87 -1.98
C LYS A 113 -11.76 10.29 -1.62
N MET A 114 -10.46 10.56 -1.63
CA MET A 114 -9.89 11.86 -1.28
C MET A 114 -9.10 12.42 -2.46
N ARG A 115 -9.26 13.73 -2.74
CA ARG A 115 -8.56 14.41 -3.84
C ARG A 115 -7.12 14.74 -3.48
N GLN A 116 -6.37 13.71 -3.11
CA GLN A 116 -4.96 13.85 -2.76
C GLN A 116 -4.15 12.65 -3.25
N ILE A 117 -2.88 12.85 -3.44
CA ILE A 117 -1.90 11.83 -3.77
C ILE A 117 -0.72 12.00 -2.83
N ASN A 118 -0.41 10.98 -2.07
CA ASN A 118 0.77 10.95 -1.22
C ASN A 118 1.91 10.27 -1.97
N ILE A 119 3.03 10.95 -2.10
CA ILE A 119 4.25 10.39 -2.71
C ILE A 119 5.34 10.38 -1.65
N TYR A 120 5.98 9.25 -1.47
CA TYR A 120 7.07 9.10 -0.52
C TYR A 120 8.19 8.20 -1.06
N SER A 121 9.39 8.44 -0.61
CA SER A 121 10.57 7.67 -0.95
C SER A 121 10.72 6.47 -0.03
N ILE A 122 11.28 5.40 -0.58
CA ILE A 122 11.66 4.20 0.16
C ILE A 122 13.00 4.44 0.89
N ASP A 123 13.93 5.17 0.27
CA ASP A 123 15.32 5.27 0.71
C ASP A 123 15.56 6.44 1.65
N ASP A 124 14.96 7.58 1.34
CA ASP A 124 15.17 8.82 2.07
C ASP A 124 13.88 9.27 2.81
N ASN A 125 13.97 10.45 3.39
CA ASN A 125 12.89 11.02 4.16
C ASN A 125 11.92 11.89 3.33
N PHE A 126 11.93 11.76 2.01
CA PHE A 126 11.02 12.51 1.17
C PHE A 126 9.59 12.00 1.35
N ALA A 127 8.68 12.91 1.65
CA ALA A 127 7.24 12.67 1.61
C ALA A 127 6.53 13.96 1.21
N LYS A 128 5.58 13.88 0.29
CA LYS A 128 4.80 15.01 -0.21
C LYS A 128 3.38 14.59 -0.49
N THR A 129 2.41 15.41 -0.06
CA THR A 129 1.02 15.30 -0.48
C THR A 129 0.76 16.31 -1.59
N ILE A 130 0.16 15.86 -2.68
CA ILE A 130 -0.24 16.67 -3.83
C ILE A 130 -1.76 16.68 -3.87
N THR A 131 -2.35 17.86 -4.11
CA THR A 131 -3.79 18.03 -4.31
C THR A 131 -4.03 18.76 -5.63
N PRO A 132 -5.08 18.42 -6.40
CA PRO A 132 -5.33 19.04 -7.70
C PRO A 132 -5.60 20.56 -7.62
N ASP A 133 -6.21 21.01 -6.53
CA ASP A 133 -6.63 22.40 -6.31
C ASP A 133 -5.87 23.09 -5.16
N GLY A 134 -4.81 22.48 -4.68
CA GLY A 134 -3.98 22.99 -3.58
C GLY A 134 -4.64 22.89 -2.20
N LYS A 135 -5.82 22.26 -2.09
CA LYS A 135 -6.54 22.08 -0.83
C LYS A 135 -6.64 20.60 -0.47
N LEU A 136 -6.33 20.27 0.77
CA LEU A 136 -6.60 18.94 1.32
C LEU A 136 -8.09 18.78 1.56
N ASP A 137 -8.62 17.62 1.22
CA ASP A 137 -9.97 17.25 1.61
C ASP A 137 -10.04 17.03 3.13
N ASP A 138 -11.15 17.45 3.73
CA ASP A 138 -11.42 17.17 5.14
C ASP A 138 -11.89 15.72 5.28
N TYR A 139 -11.09 14.93 5.95
CA TYR A 139 -11.37 13.51 6.19
C TYR A 139 -12.70 13.28 6.92
N ASN A 140 -12.99 14.10 7.94
CA ASN A 140 -14.21 13.94 8.72
C ASN A 140 -15.45 14.27 7.85
N GLN A 141 -15.36 15.31 7.05
CA GLN A 141 -16.42 15.67 6.11
C GLN A 141 -16.67 14.56 5.08
N ILE A 142 -15.61 13.92 4.57
CA ILE A 142 -15.75 12.80 3.64
C ILE A 142 -16.39 11.59 4.33
N LEU A 143 -15.97 11.30 5.56
CA LEU A 143 -16.51 10.20 6.34
C LEU A 143 -18.02 10.37 6.59
N GLU A 144 -18.46 11.60 6.90
CA GLU A 144 -19.87 11.93 7.14
C GLU A 144 -20.70 11.92 5.85
N THR A 145 -20.19 12.45 4.76
CA THR A 145 -20.97 12.70 3.54
C THR A 145 -20.92 11.54 2.55
N LYS A 146 -19.75 10.94 2.36
CA LYS A 146 -19.53 9.86 1.38
C LYS A 146 -19.50 8.47 2.02
N GLY A 147 -18.91 8.37 3.20
CA GLY A 147 -18.80 7.12 3.94
C GLY A 147 -18.32 5.93 3.10
N ALA A 148 -18.81 4.75 3.46
CA ALA A 148 -18.49 3.51 2.75
C ALA A 148 -19.10 3.43 1.34
N ASN A 149 -20.25 4.05 1.13
CA ASN A 149 -21.05 3.94 -0.09
C ASN A 149 -20.76 5.02 -1.14
N GLY A 150 -19.89 6.00 -0.82
CA GLY A 150 -19.50 7.04 -1.77
C GLY A 150 -18.63 6.46 -2.88
N GLU A 151 -18.87 6.92 -4.12
CA GLU A 151 -18.01 6.58 -5.24
C GLU A 151 -16.59 7.07 -5.05
N GLY A 152 -15.62 6.30 -5.52
CA GLY A 152 -14.23 6.71 -5.56
C GLY A 152 -14.02 7.79 -6.61
N ILE A 153 -13.17 8.75 -6.29
CA ILE A 153 -12.73 9.80 -7.23
C ILE A 153 -11.74 9.20 -8.22
N TYR A 154 -10.81 8.41 -7.70
CA TYR A 154 -9.81 7.72 -8.51
C TYR A 154 -10.24 6.28 -8.77
N LYS A 155 -10.06 5.83 -10.00
CA LYS A 155 -10.46 4.48 -10.46
C LYS A 155 -9.28 3.54 -10.62
N GLY A 156 -8.07 4.07 -10.68
CA GLY A 156 -6.86 3.28 -10.79
C GLY A 156 -5.62 4.14 -10.89
N ALA A 157 -4.48 3.50 -10.81
CA ALA A 157 -3.19 4.15 -10.96
C ALA A 157 -2.13 3.19 -11.49
N THR A 158 -1.10 3.74 -12.13
CA THR A 158 0.04 2.98 -12.63
C THR A 158 1.31 3.82 -12.55
N ALA A 159 2.47 3.17 -12.61
CA ALA A 159 3.76 3.83 -12.70
C ALA A 159 4.37 3.68 -14.08
N PHE A 160 5.03 4.73 -14.53
CA PHE A 160 5.87 4.76 -15.73
C PHE A 160 7.27 5.21 -15.33
N ALA A 161 8.24 5.15 -16.22
CA ALA A 161 9.65 5.37 -15.95
C ALA A 161 9.96 6.43 -14.88
N ASP A 162 9.40 7.64 -15.01
CA ASP A 162 9.66 8.79 -14.14
C ASP A 162 8.40 9.50 -13.62
N TYR A 163 7.21 8.93 -13.85
CA TYR A 163 5.95 9.51 -13.38
C TYR A 163 4.92 8.45 -12.96
N PHE A 164 3.86 8.91 -12.31
CA PHE A 164 2.68 8.12 -11.98
C PHE A 164 1.49 8.61 -12.82
N GLY A 165 0.76 7.67 -13.40
CA GLY A 165 -0.53 7.92 -14.05
C GLY A 165 -1.67 7.60 -13.10
N VAL A 166 -2.69 8.45 -13.06
CA VAL A 166 -3.89 8.25 -12.24
C VAL A 166 -5.12 8.33 -13.12
N ILE A 167 -6.03 7.39 -12.97
CA ILE A 167 -7.31 7.34 -13.67
C ILE A 167 -8.37 7.95 -12.75
N VAL A 168 -9.07 8.97 -13.24
CA VAL A 168 -10.15 9.68 -12.54
C VAL A 168 -11.50 9.19 -12.98
#